data_154d1adfc764e6a9423754442f991e19
#
_entry.id   154d1adfc764e6a9423754442f991e19
#
_cell.length_a   1.000
_cell.length_b   1.000
_cell.length_c   1.000
_cell.angle_alpha   90.00
_cell.angle_beta   90.00
_cell.angle_gamma   90.00
#
_symmetry.space_group_name_H-M   'P 1'
#
loop_
_entity.id
_entity.type
_entity.pdbx_description
1 polymer ?
#
loop_
_entity_poly.entity_id
_entity_poly.type
_entity_poly.pdbx_seq_one_letter_code
_entity_poly.pdbx_strand_id
1 'polypeptide(L)'
;THGQAMFFRLEWFAMKYSNDDELLALCRNELFSAVIGDVMDLMGYTHQFLPPQVQPLRDDMIVAGRAMPVLEADDDGGEGPGRVNEMLNQPFGLMLRALDDLQKNEVYVCTGSSPSYALWGELMSTCAINRGAVGAVVDGYSRDTKGILEQNFPCFSYGRYAQDQRPRGKVVDLRCTIKIGAVKIQPGDIIFGDLDGVCVIPKQIEKEVIEAAWEKAHGEKRV
;
A
#
# COMPACT_ATOMS: atom_id res chain seq x y z
N THR A 1 -7.16 58.81 15.99
CA THR A 1 -7.64 57.59 16.69
C THR A 1 -7.14 56.36 15.95
N HIS A 2 -6.18 55.73 16.57
CA HIS A 2 -5.41 54.64 16.01
C HIS A 2 -6.20 53.33 16.12
N GLY A 3 -6.51 52.71 14.97
CA GLY A 3 -6.98 51.34 14.90
C GLY A 3 -5.78 50.41 14.96
N GLN A 4 -5.52 49.79 16.09
CA GLN A 4 -4.60 48.68 16.21
C GLN A 4 -5.23 47.45 15.52
N ALA A 5 -4.70 47.07 14.35
CA ALA A 5 -4.94 45.76 13.77
C ALA A 5 -4.25 44.74 14.66
N MET A 6 -5.06 43.98 15.40
CA MET A 6 -4.63 42.87 16.22
C MET A 6 -4.28 41.71 15.30
N PHE A 7 -3.02 41.61 14.90
CA PHE A 7 -2.48 40.44 14.25
C PHE A 7 -2.50 39.30 15.26
N PHE A 8 -3.53 38.46 15.20
CA PHE A 8 -3.48 37.14 15.79
C PHE A 8 -2.38 36.35 15.03
N ARG A 9 -1.23 36.24 15.64
CA ARG A 9 -0.19 35.33 15.27
C ARG A 9 -0.73 33.95 15.60
N LEU A 10 -1.37 33.28 14.61
CA LEU A 10 -1.64 31.87 14.67
C LEU A 10 -0.28 31.19 14.81
N GLU A 11 0.03 30.70 16.00
CA GLU A 11 1.10 29.74 16.18
C GLU A 11 0.71 28.51 15.33
N TRP A 12 1.28 28.43 14.16
CA TRP A 12 1.18 27.27 13.30
C TRP A 12 1.76 26.11 14.07
N PHE A 13 0.92 25.20 14.50
CA PHE A 13 1.36 23.88 14.93
C PHE A 13 1.97 23.23 13.69
N ALA A 14 3.26 23.44 13.49
CA ALA A 14 3.98 22.77 12.42
C ALA A 14 3.93 21.28 12.68
N MET A 15 3.42 20.53 11.73
CA MET A 15 3.49 19.09 11.72
C MET A 15 4.95 18.67 11.93
N LYS A 16 5.21 17.84 12.95
CA LYS A 16 6.57 17.44 13.30
C LYS A 16 6.68 15.93 13.19
N TYR A 17 7.57 15.48 12.35
CA TYR A 17 8.07 14.12 12.32
C TYR A 17 9.58 14.16 12.05
N SER A 18 10.34 13.22 12.58
CA SER A 18 11.79 13.15 12.47
C SER A 18 12.28 11.90 11.72
N ASN A 19 11.38 10.95 11.50
CA ASN A 19 11.68 9.67 10.86
C ASN A 19 10.40 9.06 10.26
N ASP A 20 10.57 7.97 9.49
CA ASP A 20 9.47 7.25 8.85
C ASP A 20 8.45 6.68 9.85
N ASP A 21 8.87 6.23 11.03
CA ASP A 21 7.94 5.70 12.05
C ASP A 21 6.91 6.76 12.46
N GLU A 22 7.39 7.97 12.73
CA GLU A 22 6.56 9.10 13.13
C GLU A 22 5.68 9.60 11.97
N LEU A 23 6.25 9.72 10.77
CA LEU A 23 5.52 10.12 9.57
C LEU A 23 4.36 9.18 9.26
N LEU A 24 4.63 7.87 9.21
CA LEU A 24 3.63 6.87 8.88
C LEU A 24 2.60 6.68 10.00
N ALA A 25 3.00 6.86 11.27
CA ALA A 25 2.06 6.89 12.39
C ALA A 25 1.12 8.10 12.32
N LEU A 26 1.64 9.28 11.96
CA LEU A 26 0.84 10.48 11.73
C LEU A 26 -0.17 10.24 10.60
N CYS A 27 0.27 9.68 9.47
CA CYS A 27 -0.63 9.34 8.37
C CYS A 27 -1.79 8.44 8.83
N ARG A 28 -1.50 7.36 9.57
CA ARG A 28 -2.53 6.43 10.05
C ARG A 28 -3.51 7.04 11.05
N ASN A 29 -3.04 7.98 11.88
CA ASN A 29 -3.84 8.50 12.99
C ASN A 29 -4.64 9.76 12.64
N GLU A 30 -4.18 10.53 11.66
CA GLU A 30 -4.68 11.89 11.44
C GLU A 30 -5.19 12.14 10.02
N LEU A 31 -4.81 11.31 9.05
CA LEU A 31 -5.22 11.45 7.66
C LEU A 31 -6.24 10.39 7.24
N PHE A 32 -6.86 10.62 6.08
CA PHE A 32 -7.76 9.69 5.42
C PHE A 32 -7.62 9.83 3.89
N SER A 33 -7.95 8.76 3.17
CA SER A 33 -7.65 8.65 1.73
C SER A 33 -8.27 9.78 0.91
N ALA A 34 -9.49 10.21 1.23
CA ALA A 34 -10.16 11.29 0.50
C ALA A 34 -9.42 12.64 0.62
N VAL A 35 -8.96 13.03 1.81
CA VAL A 35 -8.23 14.30 1.97
C VAL A 35 -6.86 14.26 1.26
N ILE A 36 -6.19 13.11 1.29
CA ILE A 36 -4.93 12.90 0.56
C ILE A 36 -5.16 13.02 -0.95
N GLY A 37 -6.22 12.38 -1.45
CA GLY A 37 -6.60 12.43 -2.86
C GLY A 37 -6.93 13.83 -3.35
N ASP A 38 -7.74 14.57 -2.60
CA ASP A 38 -8.08 15.97 -2.92
C ASP A 38 -6.83 16.86 -3.06
N VAL A 39 -5.86 16.67 -2.17
CA VAL A 39 -4.60 17.42 -2.23
C VAL A 39 -3.79 17.03 -3.46
N MET A 40 -3.67 15.72 -3.75
CA MET A 40 -2.96 15.26 -4.93
C MET A 40 -3.61 15.74 -6.22
N ASP A 41 -4.95 15.75 -6.31
CA ASP A 41 -5.68 16.28 -7.46
C ASP A 41 -5.39 17.77 -7.68
N LEU A 42 -5.39 18.58 -6.62
CA LEU A 42 -5.02 20.01 -6.70
C LEU A 42 -3.57 20.22 -7.18
N MET A 43 -2.67 19.29 -6.87
CA MET A 43 -1.29 19.30 -7.33
C MET A 43 -1.10 18.73 -8.74
N GLY A 44 -2.17 18.27 -9.40
CA GLY A 44 -2.16 17.69 -10.74
C GLY A 44 -1.86 16.19 -10.81
N TYR A 45 -1.83 15.49 -9.67
CA TYR A 45 -1.65 14.04 -9.59
C TYR A 45 -3.00 13.34 -9.55
N THR A 46 -3.69 13.26 -10.69
CA THR A 46 -5.09 12.83 -10.81
C THR A 46 -5.29 11.32 -10.99
N HIS A 47 -4.23 10.51 -10.93
CA HIS A 47 -4.29 9.06 -11.13
C HIS A 47 -3.51 8.34 -10.03
N GLN A 48 -3.92 8.53 -8.76
CA GLN A 48 -3.22 8.01 -7.59
C GLN A 48 -4.05 7.01 -6.77
N PHE A 49 -5.32 6.81 -7.11
CA PHE A 49 -6.16 5.78 -6.48
C PHE A 49 -6.12 4.46 -7.23
N LEU A 50 -5.91 3.38 -6.47
CA LEU A 50 -6.04 2.02 -7.00
C LEU A 50 -7.48 1.73 -7.42
N PRO A 51 -7.70 0.70 -8.25
CA PRO A 51 -9.05 0.30 -8.65
C PRO A 51 -9.96 0.07 -7.43
N PRO A 52 -11.24 0.49 -7.46
CA PRO A 52 -12.12 0.50 -6.29
C PRO A 52 -12.46 -0.89 -5.73
N GLN A 53 -12.15 -1.96 -6.44
CA GLN A 53 -12.27 -3.32 -5.94
C GLN A 53 -11.17 -3.72 -4.96
N VAL A 54 -10.08 -2.94 -4.86
CA VAL A 54 -9.04 -3.13 -3.84
C VAL A 54 -9.54 -2.53 -2.53
N GLN A 55 -10.10 -3.36 -1.67
CA GLN A 55 -10.78 -2.97 -0.44
C GLN A 55 -10.17 -3.65 0.79
N PRO A 56 -10.27 -3.06 1.99
CA PRO A 56 -9.81 -3.71 3.21
C PRO A 56 -10.62 -4.97 3.50
N LEU A 57 -9.98 -5.99 4.06
CA LEU A 57 -10.68 -7.22 4.51
C LEU A 57 -11.60 -7.00 5.70
N ARG A 58 -11.42 -5.92 6.44
CA ARG A 58 -12.24 -5.45 7.55
C ARG A 58 -12.25 -3.93 7.57
N ASP A 59 -13.41 -3.34 7.82
CA ASP A 59 -13.69 -1.91 7.66
C ASP A 59 -12.78 -0.98 8.52
N ASP A 60 -12.25 -1.47 9.61
CA ASP A 60 -11.36 -0.71 10.50
C ASP A 60 -9.86 -0.82 10.17
N MET A 61 -9.52 -1.51 9.09
CA MET A 61 -8.13 -1.64 8.66
C MET A 61 -7.65 -0.34 8.01
N ILE A 62 -6.53 0.17 8.52
CA ILE A 62 -5.80 1.30 7.96
C ILE A 62 -4.37 0.86 7.69
N VAL A 63 -3.83 1.20 6.53
CA VAL A 63 -2.43 0.98 6.18
C VAL A 63 -1.77 2.30 5.78
N ALA A 64 -0.58 2.55 6.29
CA ALA A 64 0.34 3.56 5.76
C ALA A 64 1.75 3.01 5.89
N GLY A 65 2.46 2.91 4.77
CA GLY A 65 3.81 2.35 4.73
C GLY A 65 4.50 2.55 3.39
N ARG A 66 5.78 2.20 3.34
CA ARG A 66 6.59 2.29 2.13
C ARG A 66 6.28 1.15 1.17
N ALA A 67 6.04 1.45 -0.08
CA ALA A 67 5.78 0.44 -1.10
C ALA A 67 6.97 -0.49 -1.30
N MET A 68 6.74 -1.79 -1.16
CA MET A 68 7.60 -2.87 -1.64
C MET A 68 6.86 -3.58 -2.78
N PRO A 69 7.06 -3.12 -4.03
CA PRO A 69 6.32 -3.64 -5.17
C PRO A 69 6.82 -4.99 -5.62
N VAL A 70 5.89 -5.86 -6.00
CA VAL A 70 6.12 -7.23 -6.45
C VAL A 70 5.33 -7.48 -7.74
N LEU A 71 6.01 -8.03 -8.73
CA LEU A 71 5.41 -8.39 -10.00
C LEU A 71 5.10 -9.89 -10.02
N GLU A 72 3.85 -10.19 -10.26
CA GLU A 72 3.32 -11.54 -10.44
C GLU A 72 3.15 -11.86 -11.93
N ALA A 73 3.05 -13.13 -12.24
CA ALA A 73 2.63 -13.61 -13.56
C ALA A 73 1.88 -14.92 -13.43
N ASP A 74 0.93 -15.14 -14.33
CA ASP A 74 0.31 -16.45 -14.49
C ASP A 74 1.34 -17.46 -14.97
N ASP A 75 1.24 -18.68 -14.45
CA ASP A 75 2.07 -19.82 -14.86
C ASP A 75 1.17 -20.90 -15.48
N ASP A 76 1.31 -21.12 -16.77
CA ASP A 76 0.57 -22.15 -17.50
C ASP A 76 1.16 -23.55 -17.33
N GLY A 77 2.19 -23.69 -16.49
CA GLY A 77 2.89 -24.96 -16.23
C GLY A 77 3.72 -25.45 -17.42
N GLY A 78 3.88 -24.63 -18.47
CA GLY A 78 4.62 -24.99 -19.66
C GLY A 78 6.11 -25.20 -19.38
N GLU A 79 6.62 -26.38 -19.71
CA GLU A 79 8.05 -26.63 -19.86
C GLU A 79 8.51 -26.06 -21.20
N GLY A 80 8.87 -24.76 -21.23
CA GLY A 80 9.36 -24.10 -22.44
C GLY A 80 10.88 -24.06 -22.50
N PRO A 81 11.51 -24.27 -23.67
CA PRO A 81 12.92 -23.93 -23.85
C PRO A 81 13.08 -22.42 -23.72
N GLY A 82 13.82 -21.96 -22.71
CA GLY A 82 14.10 -20.54 -22.49
C GLY A 82 13.88 -20.02 -21.08
N ARG A 83 13.45 -20.82 -20.12
CA ARG A 83 13.47 -20.44 -18.71
C ARG A 83 14.93 -20.40 -18.22
N VAL A 84 15.54 -19.24 -18.36
CA VAL A 84 16.96 -19.03 -18.07
C VAL A 84 17.22 -18.81 -16.57
N ASN A 85 16.16 -18.53 -15.79
CA ASN A 85 16.29 -18.25 -14.36
C ASN A 85 15.76 -19.43 -13.53
N GLU A 86 16.66 -20.19 -12.91
CA GLU A 86 16.32 -21.33 -12.06
C GLU A 86 15.39 -20.96 -10.88
N MET A 87 15.47 -19.73 -10.37
CA MET A 87 14.59 -19.28 -9.28
C MET A 87 13.13 -19.18 -9.74
N LEU A 88 12.86 -18.89 -11.00
CA LEU A 88 11.50 -18.88 -11.55
C LEU A 88 10.93 -20.28 -11.76
N ASN A 89 11.77 -21.32 -11.68
CA ASN A 89 11.35 -22.73 -11.74
C ASN A 89 10.94 -23.27 -10.35
N GLN A 90 11.16 -22.49 -9.28
CA GLN A 90 10.70 -22.87 -7.94
C GLN A 90 9.19 -22.68 -7.81
N PRO A 91 8.51 -23.47 -6.96
CA PRO A 91 7.14 -23.19 -6.59
C PRO A 91 6.99 -21.74 -6.09
N PHE A 92 6.00 -21.00 -6.59
CA PHE A 92 5.76 -19.57 -6.31
C PHE A 92 6.85 -18.61 -6.83
N GLY A 93 7.88 -19.07 -7.59
CA GLY A 93 8.93 -18.23 -8.12
C GLY A 93 9.73 -17.50 -7.03
N LEU A 94 9.77 -16.18 -7.08
CA LEU A 94 10.51 -15.34 -6.14
C LEU A 94 9.72 -14.97 -4.86
N MET A 95 8.52 -15.50 -4.62
CA MET A 95 7.66 -15.09 -3.51
C MET A 95 8.35 -15.21 -2.15
N LEU A 96 9.01 -16.32 -1.86
CA LEU A 96 9.70 -16.49 -0.57
C LEU A 96 10.83 -15.48 -0.41
N ARG A 97 11.56 -15.19 -1.49
CA ARG A 97 12.58 -14.14 -1.48
C ARG A 97 11.97 -12.77 -1.26
N ALA A 98 10.83 -12.46 -1.89
CA ALA A 98 10.13 -11.19 -1.67
C ALA A 98 9.69 -11.02 -0.21
N LEU A 99 9.16 -12.07 0.42
CA LEU A 99 8.79 -12.05 1.82
C LEU A 99 10.01 -11.90 2.75
N ASP A 100 11.12 -12.58 2.44
CA ASP A 100 12.37 -12.47 3.21
C ASP A 100 13.02 -11.10 3.09
N ASP A 101 12.81 -10.39 2.00
CA ASP A 101 13.38 -9.08 1.70
C ASP A 101 12.56 -7.91 2.29
N LEU A 102 11.34 -8.18 2.80
CA LEU A 102 10.51 -7.18 3.47
C LEU A 102 11.22 -6.53 4.65
N GLN A 103 11.04 -5.24 4.79
CA GLN A 103 11.63 -4.43 5.84
C GLN A 103 10.54 -3.75 6.69
N LYS A 104 10.97 -3.22 7.84
CA LYS A 104 10.10 -2.44 8.73
C LYS A 104 9.43 -1.30 7.96
N ASN A 105 8.15 -1.08 8.27
CA ASN A 105 7.31 -0.05 7.65
C ASN A 105 6.99 -0.25 6.17
N GLU A 106 7.33 -1.38 5.59
CA GLU A 106 6.94 -1.66 4.21
C GLU A 106 5.54 -2.25 4.10
N VAL A 107 4.92 -2.00 2.95
CA VAL A 107 3.69 -2.61 2.48
C VAL A 107 4.03 -3.47 1.27
N TYR A 108 3.72 -4.76 1.33
CA TYR A 108 3.81 -5.64 0.18
C TYR A 108 2.73 -5.27 -0.83
N VAL A 109 3.10 -4.86 -2.03
CA VAL A 109 2.14 -4.45 -3.08
C VAL A 109 2.37 -5.30 -4.32
N CYS A 110 1.40 -6.12 -4.73
CA CYS A 110 1.58 -7.00 -5.88
C CYS A 110 0.50 -6.85 -6.96
N THR A 111 0.90 -7.12 -8.19
CA THR A 111 0.06 -7.10 -9.41
C THR A 111 0.67 -7.97 -10.49
N GLY A 112 -0.07 -8.19 -11.57
CA GLY A 112 0.42 -8.84 -12.80
C GLY A 112 -0.17 -10.21 -13.07
N SER A 113 -0.93 -10.78 -12.13
CA SER A 113 -1.64 -12.05 -12.30
C SER A 113 -3.08 -11.86 -12.75
N SER A 114 -3.67 -12.92 -13.29
CA SER A 114 -5.12 -12.99 -13.47
C SER A 114 -5.84 -13.12 -12.10
N PRO A 115 -7.10 -12.67 -11.98
CA PRO A 115 -7.86 -12.81 -10.74
C PRO A 115 -8.47 -14.22 -10.58
N SER A 116 -7.71 -15.26 -10.92
CA SER A 116 -8.17 -16.65 -10.88
C SER A 116 -7.68 -17.45 -9.68
N TYR A 117 -6.90 -16.81 -8.82
CA TYR A 117 -6.37 -17.37 -7.56
C TYR A 117 -6.01 -16.27 -6.56
N ALA A 118 -5.78 -16.65 -5.30
CA ALA A 118 -5.38 -15.72 -4.25
C ALA A 118 -3.88 -15.49 -4.25
N LEU A 119 -3.48 -14.24 -4.05
CA LEU A 119 -2.09 -13.75 -4.04
C LEU A 119 -1.54 -13.57 -2.63
N TRP A 120 -2.38 -13.59 -1.61
CA TRP A 120 -2.03 -13.35 -0.22
C TRP A 120 -2.74 -14.31 0.71
N GLY A 121 -2.08 -14.67 1.83
CA GLY A 121 -2.62 -15.57 2.83
C GLY A 121 -2.02 -15.37 4.23
N GLU A 122 -2.48 -16.18 5.19
CA GLU A 122 -2.09 -16.12 6.60
C GLU A 122 -0.58 -16.29 6.82
N LEU A 123 0.04 -17.27 6.17
CA LEU A 123 1.48 -17.53 6.34
C LEU A 123 2.33 -16.38 5.81
N MET A 124 1.89 -15.74 4.73
CA MET A 124 2.55 -14.54 4.20
C MET A 124 2.43 -13.38 5.18
N SER A 125 1.24 -13.19 5.78
CA SER A 125 1.02 -12.19 6.83
C SER A 125 1.92 -12.41 8.04
N THR A 126 2.04 -13.66 8.51
CA THR A 126 2.94 -14.01 9.61
C THR A 126 4.39 -13.65 9.30
N CYS A 127 4.84 -13.98 8.08
CA CYS A 127 6.20 -13.64 7.64
C CYS A 127 6.40 -12.12 7.59
N ALA A 128 5.45 -11.38 7.01
CA ALA A 128 5.48 -9.94 6.89
C ALA A 128 5.54 -9.24 8.26
N ILE A 129 4.72 -9.67 9.22
CA ILE A 129 4.74 -9.18 10.61
C ILE A 129 6.11 -9.37 11.24
N ASN A 130 6.71 -10.54 11.10
CA ASN A 130 8.03 -10.85 11.65
C ASN A 130 9.15 -10.00 11.05
N ARG A 131 8.96 -9.49 9.83
CA ARG A 131 9.88 -8.56 9.16
C ARG A 131 9.60 -7.09 9.49
N GLY A 132 8.50 -6.81 10.21
CA GLY A 132 8.08 -5.46 10.57
C GLY A 132 7.33 -4.73 9.45
N ALA A 133 6.87 -5.43 8.43
CA ALA A 133 5.96 -4.89 7.43
C ALA A 133 4.61 -4.56 8.04
N VAL A 134 3.92 -3.56 7.51
CA VAL A 134 2.72 -2.96 8.11
C VAL A 134 1.43 -3.26 7.36
N GLY A 135 1.49 -3.97 6.24
CA GLY A 135 0.31 -4.35 5.48
C GLY A 135 0.63 -5.01 4.15
N ALA A 136 -0.43 -5.45 3.48
CA ALA A 136 -0.41 -5.97 2.12
C ALA A 136 -1.53 -5.35 1.29
N VAL A 137 -1.22 -4.99 0.06
CA VAL A 137 -2.15 -4.49 -0.96
C VAL A 137 -1.98 -5.34 -2.21
N VAL A 138 -3.02 -6.08 -2.57
CA VAL A 138 -2.92 -7.05 -3.66
C VAL A 138 -3.94 -6.76 -4.75
N ASP A 139 -3.48 -6.66 -5.98
CA ASP A 139 -4.30 -6.50 -7.18
C ASP A 139 -4.92 -7.84 -7.58
N GLY A 140 -5.72 -8.39 -6.68
CA GLY A 140 -6.31 -9.72 -6.76
C GLY A 140 -6.94 -10.14 -5.43
N TYR A 141 -7.13 -11.43 -5.24
CA TYR A 141 -7.78 -12.00 -4.07
C TYR A 141 -6.80 -12.39 -2.95
N SER A 142 -7.34 -12.52 -1.74
CA SER A 142 -6.66 -13.11 -0.59
C SER A 142 -7.38 -14.37 -0.10
N ARG A 143 -6.66 -15.25 0.62
CA ARG A 143 -7.21 -16.46 1.25
C ARG A 143 -6.79 -16.53 2.73
N ASP A 144 -7.22 -17.57 3.43
CA ASP A 144 -6.92 -17.76 4.85
C ASP A 144 -7.38 -16.56 5.71
N THR A 145 -8.49 -15.93 5.29
CA THR A 145 -8.95 -14.63 5.81
C THR A 145 -9.09 -14.63 7.32
N LYS A 146 -9.56 -15.75 7.93
CA LYS A 146 -9.70 -15.86 9.37
C LYS A 146 -8.37 -15.61 10.08
N GLY A 147 -7.29 -16.26 9.63
CA GLY A 147 -5.97 -16.09 10.20
C GLY A 147 -5.41 -14.68 10.01
N ILE A 148 -5.61 -14.07 8.83
CA ILE A 148 -5.20 -12.66 8.60
C ILE A 148 -5.91 -11.72 9.58
N LEU A 149 -7.21 -11.91 9.79
CA LEU A 149 -8.01 -11.10 10.71
C LEU A 149 -7.61 -11.30 12.18
N GLU A 150 -7.32 -12.54 12.60
CA GLU A 150 -6.82 -12.86 13.94
C GLU A 150 -5.44 -12.23 14.23
N GLN A 151 -4.59 -12.13 13.22
CA GLN A 151 -3.30 -11.44 13.30
C GLN A 151 -3.43 -9.91 13.30
N ASN A 152 -4.62 -9.38 13.03
CA ASN A 152 -4.87 -7.95 12.85
C ASN A 152 -3.92 -7.29 11.84
N PHE A 153 -3.57 -8.01 10.77
CA PHE A 153 -2.67 -7.52 9.72
C PHE A 153 -3.49 -6.82 8.63
N PRO A 154 -3.23 -5.51 8.35
CA PRO A 154 -3.93 -4.78 7.32
C PRO A 154 -3.71 -5.42 5.95
N CYS A 155 -4.80 -5.90 5.34
CA CYS A 155 -4.79 -6.52 4.03
C CYS A 155 -5.91 -5.94 3.16
N PHE A 156 -5.53 -5.44 1.99
CA PHE A 156 -6.41 -4.85 0.98
C PHE A 156 -6.36 -5.71 -0.29
N SER A 157 -7.50 -6.14 -0.76
CA SER A 157 -7.63 -7.08 -1.88
C SER A 157 -8.98 -6.96 -2.56
N TYR A 158 -9.22 -7.72 -3.61
CA TYR A 158 -10.56 -7.87 -4.22
C TYR A 158 -11.54 -8.66 -3.34
N GLY A 159 -11.10 -9.09 -2.16
CA GLY A 159 -11.85 -9.93 -1.25
C GLY A 159 -11.27 -11.34 -1.14
N ARG A 160 -12.16 -12.30 -0.83
CA ARG A 160 -11.79 -13.65 -0.40
C ARG A 160 -11.96 -14.66 -1.54
N TYR A 161 -10.90 -15.43 -1.81
CA TYR A 161 -10.96 -16.53 -2.77
C TYR A 161 -10.00 -17.65 -2.34
N ALA A 162 -10.51 -18.86 -2.17
CA ALA A 162 -9.74 -19.96 -1.55
C ALA A 162 -8.71 -20.60 -2.50
N GLN A 163 -8.78 -20.32 -3.82
CA GLN A 163 -7.91 -20.96 -4.79
C GLN A 163 -6.44 -20.55 -4.59
N ASP A 164 -5.55 -21.52 -4.45
CA ASP A 164 -4.11 -21.29 -4.30
C ASP A 164 -3.45 -20.76 -5.57
N GLN A 165 -2.45 -19.91 -5.40
CA GLN A 165 -1.57 -19.43 -6.46
C GLN A 165 -0.85 -20.60 -7.16
N ARG A 166 -0.34 -21.56 -6.39
CA ARG A 166 0.31 -22.73 -6.98
C ARG A 166 -0.72 -23.72 -7.53
N PRO A 167 -0.59 -24.24 -8.73
CA PRO A 167 0.48 -24.09 -9.75
C PRO A 167 0.22 -22.99 -10.78
N ARG A 168 -0.67 -22.03 -10.52
CA ARG A 168 -1.28 -21.11 -11.49
C ARG A 168 -0.51 -19.81 -11.71
N GLY A 169 0.32 -19.44 -10.74
CA GLY A 169 1.06 -18.18 -10.81
C GLY A 169 2.30 -18.19 -9.92
N LYS A 170 3.13 -17.19 -10.13
CA LYS A 170 4.38 -17.00 -9.41
C LYS A 170 4.81 -15.55 -9.39
N VAL A 171 5.61 -15.18 -8.40
CA VAL A 171 6.35 -13.91 -8.38
C VAL A 171 7.51 -14.00 -9.38
N VAL A 172 7.59 -13.02 -10.26
CA VAL A 172 8.62 -12.95 -11.32
C VAL A 172 9.63 -11.84 -11.08
N ASP A 173 9.28 -10.80 -10.33
CA ASP A 173 10.19 -9.72 -9.95
C ASP A 173 9.75 -9.06 -8.62
N LEU A 174 10.68 -8.36 -7.97
CA LEU A 174 10.42 -7.61 -6.73
C LEU A 174 11.21 -6.31 -6.71
N ARG A 175 10.76 -5.33 -5.92
CA ARG A 175 11.34 -3.97 -5.86
C ARG A 175 11.46 -3.31 -7.23
N CYS A 176 10.59 -3.69 -8.14
CA CYS A 176 10.48 -3.11 -9.48
C CYS A 176 9.32 -2.11 -9.53
N THR A 177 9.33 -1.23 -10.52
CA THR A 177 8.16 -0.38 -10.78
C THR A 177 7.02 -1.21 -11.32
N ILE A 178 5.86 -1.12 -10.68
CA ILE A 178 4.63 -1.80 -11.12
C ILE A 178 3.54 -0.78 -11.48
N LYS A 179 2.45 -1.28 -12.08
CA LYS A 179 1.28 -0.47 -12.40
C LYS A 179 0.02 -1.24 -12.04
N ILE A 180 -0.85 -0.64 -11.20
CA ILE A 180 -2.16 -1.16 -10.86
C ILE A 180 -3.22 -0.21 -11.40
N GLY A 181 -4.04 -0.68 -12.34
CA GLY A 181 -4.93 0.21 -13.07
C GLY A 181 -4.18 1.33 -13.79
N ALA A 182 -4.49 2.59 -13.48
CA ALA A 182 -3.78 3.76 -13.98
C ALA A 182 -2.58 4.18 -13.13
N VAL A 183 -2.44 3.63 -11.92
CA VAL A 183 -1.46 4.08 -10.91
C VAL A 183 -0.12 3.41 -11.11
N LYS A 184 0.93 4.22 -11.25
CA LYS A 184 2.32 3.77 -11.23
C LYS A 184 2.81 3.76 -9.77
N ILE A 185 3.43 2.66 -9.34
CA ILE A 185 3.97 2.48 -7.99
C ILE A 185 5.46 2.18 -8.09
N GLN A 186 6.25 2.97 -7.39
CA GLN A 186 7.71 2.80 -7.32
C GLN A 186 8.12 2.34 -5.90
N PRO A 187 9.23 1.63 -5.76
CA PRO A 187 9.76 1.29 -4.44
C PRO A 187 9.94 2.53 -3.58
N GLY A 188 9.36 2.51 -2.37
CA GLY A 188 9.46 3.58 -1.40
C GLY A 188 8.40 4.68 -1.51
N ASP A 189 7.49 4.67 -2.50
CA ASP A 189 6.28 5.49 -2.47
C ASP A 189 5.48 5.18 -1.21
N ILE A 190 4.66 6.12 -0.72
CA ILE A 190 3.77 5.82 0.41
C ILE A 190 2.49 5.21 -0.11
N ILE A 191 2.15 4.04 0.41
CA ILE A 191 0.85 3.41 0.26
C ILE A 191 0.00 3.84 1.44
N PHE A 192 -1.14 4.46 1.18
CA PHE A 192 -2.14 4.77 2.19
C PHE A 192 -3.46 4.10 1.82
N GLY A 193 -4.08 3.43 2.77
CA GLY A 193 -5.37 2.76 2.56
C GLY A 193 -6.23 2.79 3.80
N ASP A 194 -7.52 3.00 3.60
CA ASP A 194 -8.58 2.97 4.61
C ASP A 194 -9.87 2.36 4.02
N LEU A 195 -11.02 2.59 4.68
CA LEU A 195 -12.30 2.06 4.24
C LEU A 195 -12.71 2.49 2.83
N ASP A 196 -12.30 3.68 2.37
CA ASP A 196 -12.67 4.23 1.06
C ASP A 196 -11.78 3.69 -0.08
N GLY A 197 -10.66 3.04 0.24
CA GLY A 197 -9.76 2.44 -0.73
C GLY A 197 -8.29 2.76 -0.50
N VAL A 198 -7.49 2.62 -1.55
CA VAL A 198 -6.03 2.76 -1.46
C VAL A 198 -5.55 3.83 -2.42
N CYS A 199 -4.73 4.75 -1.93
CA CYS A 199 -4.00 5.71 -2.75
C CYS A 199 -2.48 5.59 -2.59
N VAL A 200 -1.76 6.10 -3.58
CA VAL A 200 -0.30 6.07 -3.66
C VAL A 200 0.24 7.49 -3.69
N ILE A 201 1.05 7.85 -2.72
CA ILE A 201 1.72 9.14 -2.67
C ILE A 201 3.15 8.96 -3.20
N PRO A 202 3.47 9.53 -4.37
CA PRO A 202 4.82 9.46 -4.90
C PRO A 202 5.85 10.08 -3.95
N LYS A 203 6.97 9.39 -3.77
CA LYS A 203 8.02 9.78 -2.81
C LYS A 203 8.51 11.21 -3.01
N GLN A 204 8.58 11.69 -4.25
CA GLN A 204 9.09 13.03 -4.56
C GLN A 204 8.18 14.17 -4.09
N ILE A 205 6.90 13.91 -3.79
CA ILE A 205 5.93 14.92 -3.35
C ILE A 205 5.34 14.59 -1.97
N GLU A 206 5.84 13.57 -1.28
CA GLU A 206 5.23 13.07 -0.05
C GLU A 206 5.13 14.15 1.03
N LYS A 207 6.16 14.98 1.16
CA LYS A 207 6.18 16.04 2.17
C LYS A 207 5.07 17.05 1.91
N GLU A 208 5.01 17.58 0.71
CA GLU A 208 4.03 18.60 0.32
C GLU A 208 2.60 18.08 0.43
N VAL A 209 2.36 16.84 0.00
CA VAL A 209 1.04 16.20 0.08
C VAL A 209 0.62 15.99 1.52
N ILE A 210 1.50 15.43 2.36
CA ILE A 210 1.16 15.10 3.75
C ILE A 210 0.95 16.37 4.57
N GLU A 211 1.80 17.40 4.42
CA GLU A 211 1.64 18.68 5.10
C GLU A 211 0.31 19.35 4.72
N ALA A 212 -0.01 19.43 3.43
CA ALA A 212 -1.25 20.04 2.97
C ALA A 212 -2.50 19.23 3.36
N ALA A 213 -2.42 17.88 3.30
CA ALA A 213 -3.51 17.02 3.75
C ALA A 213 -3.76 17.15 5.25
N TRP A 214 -2.70 17.24 6.04
CA TRP A 214 -2.80 17.44 7.49
C TRP A 214 -3.46 18.80 7.83
N GLU A 215 -3.03 19.88 7.17
CA GLU A 215 -3.64 21.20 7.35
C GLU A 215 -5.12 21.20 6.98
N LYS A 216 -5.48 20.57 5.85
CA LYS A 216 -6.86 20.47 5.39
C LYS A 216 -7.72 19.67 6.38
N ALA A 217 -7.27 18.49 6.81
CA ALA A 217 -7.98 17.64 7.75
C ALA A 217 -8.25 18.33 9.10
N HIS A 218 -7.31 19.17 9.57
CA HIS A 218 -7.48 19.94 10.81
C HIS A 218 -8.31 21.21 10.62
N GLY A 219 -8.31 21.79 9.42
CA GLY A 219 -9.16 22.92 9.07
C GLY A 219 -10.64 22.54 9.02
N GLU A 220 -10.97 21.42 8.42
CA GLU A 220 -12.34 20.90 8.30
C GLU A 220 -12.95 20.49 9.66
N LYS A 221 -12.15 20.05 10.62
CA LYS A 221 -12.62 19.74 11.98
C LYS A 221 -13.00 20.97 12.82
N ARG A 222 -12.76 22.19 12.32
CA ARG A 222 -13.07 23.46 13.01
C ARG A 222 -14.35 24.13 12.51
N VAL A 223 -15.03 23.54 11.53
CA VAL A 223 -16.33 23.97 10.98
C VAL A 223 -17.45 23.13 11.57
#